data_66927693c5e139e1dcb734854b54b267
#
_entry.id   66927693c5e139e1dcb734854b54b267
#
_cell.length_a   1.000
_cell.length_b   1.000
_cell.length_c   1.000
_cell.angle_alpha   90.00
_cell.angle_beta   90.00
_cell.angle_gamma   90.00
#
_symmetry.space_group_name_H-M   'P 1'
#
loop_
_entity.id
_entity.type
_entity.pdbx_description
1 polymer ?
#
loop_
_entity_poly.entity_id
_entity_poly.type
_entity_poly.pdbx_seq_one_letter_code
_entity_poly.pdbx_strand_id
1 'polypeptide(L)'
;MALAPPAGAATETTAAAGNGPTRTAPTFGRTLPPIGFVKFCGRRPEACAIRPSGAVRPHLSARQWELVNRVNAYVNADVRPASDDEIYGEAERWDYPTARGDCEDYALLKQRYLEVLGLPRSACRARRCC
;
A
#
# COMPACT_ATOMS: atom_id res chain seq x y z
N MET A 1 52.47 -41.06 2.64
CA MET A 1 51.93 -40.12 3.66
C MET A 1 51.89 -38.76 3.05
N ALA A 2 50.71 -38.31 2.66
CA ALA A 2 50.47 -36.98 2.11
C ALA A 2 49.57 -36.21 3.08
N LEU A 3 50.07 -35.07 3.61
CA LEU A 3 49.30 -34.16 4.47
C LEU A 3 48.36 -33.31 3.61
N ALA A 4 47.09 -33.28 3.99
CA ALA A 4 46.09 -32.36 3.43
C ALA A 4 46.26 -30.94 4.03
N PRO A 5 46.01 -29.86 3.24
CA PRO A 5 46.05 -28.50 3.74
C PRO A 5 44.78 -28.16 4.55
N PRO A 6 44.85 -27.20 5.50
CA PRO A 6 43.70 -26.82 6.30
C PRO A 6 42.68 -25.97 5.50
N ALA A 7 41.41 -26.22 5.79
CA ALA A 7 40.27 -25.49 5.25
C ALA A 7 40.33 -23.99 5.67
N GLY A 8 40.30 -23.12 4.66
CA GLY A 8 40.23 -21.67 4.88
C GLY A 8 38.87 -21.25 5.45
N ALA A 9 38.92 -20.46 6.53
CA ALA A 9 37.76 -19.86 7.13
C ALA A 9 37.15 -18.81 6.17
N ALA A 10 35.89 -19.01 5.79
CA ALA A 10 35.13 -17.99 5.07
C ALA A 10 34.80 -16.86 6.04
N THR A 11 35.37 -15.69 5.78
CA THR A 11 34.97 -14.45 6.47
C THR A 11 33.61 -14.02 5.94
N GLU A 12 32.58 -14.18 6.75
CA GLU A 12 31.26 -13.57 6.50
C GLU A 12 31.40 -12.05 6.55
N THR A 13 31.35 -11.42 5.41
CA THR A 13 31.24 -9.95 5.29
C THR A 13 29.80 -9.57 5.66
N THR A 14 29.60 -9.14 6.90
CA THR A 14 28.37 -8.51 7.34
C THR A 14 28.19 -7.20 6.56
N ALA A 15 27.31 -7.18 5.58
CA ALA A 15 26.92 -5.96 4.89
C ALA A 15 26.20 -5.07 5.90
N ALA A 16 26.87 -4.01 6.35
CA ALA A 16 26.25 -2.94 7.11
C ALA A 16 25.14 -2.31 6.26
N ALA A 17 23.90 -2.39 6.74
CA ALA A 17 22.78 -1.67 6.16
C ALA A 17 23.06 -0.17 6.27
N GLY A 18 23.54 0.44 5.18
CA GLY A 18 23.82 1.85 5.10
C GLY A 18 22.52 2.64 5.20
N ASN A 19 22.40 3.49 6.21
CA ASN A 19 21.42 4.57 6.30
C ASN A 19 21.74 5.66 5.26
N GLY A 20 21.69 5.30 3.98
CA GLY A 20 21.72 6.26 2.89
C GLY A 20 20.38 7.01 2.83
N PRO A 21 20.35 8.27 2.35
CA PRO A 21 19.11 9.00 2.18
C PRO A 21 18.18 8.19 1.27
N THR A 22 16.97 7.90 1.76
CA THR A 22 15.94 7.21 0.98
C THR A 22 15.70 7.99 -0.30
N ARG A 23 16.13 7.44 -1.43
CA ARG A 23 15.88 8.04 -2.74
C ARG A 23 14.39 7.94 -3.03
N THR A 24 13.68 9.04 -2.88
CA THR A 24 12.31 9.16 -3.34
C THR A 24 12.30 9.36 -4.86
N ALA A 25 11.31 8.78 -5.53
CA ALA A 25 11.10 9.04 -6.95
C ALA A 25 10.91 10.55 -7.21
N PRO A 26 11.48 11.11 -8.28
CA PRO A 26 11.28 12.50 -8.61
C PRO A 26 9.80 12.76 -8.97
N THR A 27 9.29 13.93 -8.56
CA THR A 27 7.93 14.36 -8.88
C THR A 27 7.98 15.44 -9.98
N PHE A 28 7.17 15.27 -11.02
CA PHE A 28 7.16 16.14 -12.22
C PHE A 28 5.96 17.10 -12.25
N GLY A 29 5.52 17.56 -11.08
CA GLY A 29 4.44 18.53 -10.99
C GLY A 29 3.08 17.93 -10.65
N ARG A 30 2.00 18.69 -10.92
CA ARG A 30 0.62 18.27 -10.62
C ARG A 30 0.06 17.44 -11.76
N THR A 31 -0.59 16.33 -11.46
CA THR A 31 -1.34 15.52 -12.41
C THR A 31 -2.81 15.49 -12.04
N LEU A 32 -3.68 15.20 -13.01
CA LEU A 32 -5.08 14.93 -12.75
C LEU A 32 -5.24 13.58 -12.04
N PRO A 33 -6.23 13.42 -11.16
CA PRO A 33 -6.53 12.13 -10.59
C PRO A 33 -7.04 11.16 -11.66
N PRO A 34 -6.83 9.84 -11.49
CA PRO A 34 -7.41 8.82 -12.37
C PRO A 34 -8.92 8.98 -12.50
N ILE A 35 -9.47 8.73 -13.69
CA ILE A 35 -10.90 8.89 -13.94
C ILE A 35 -11.77 7.96 -13.08
N GLY A 36 -11.29 6.73 -12.83
CA GLY A 36 -11.94 5.78 -11.93
C GLY A 36 -12.12 6.34 -10.53
N PHE A 37 -11.07 7.01 -9.98
CA PHE A 37 -11.14 7.69 -8.69
C PHE A 37 -12.14 8.84 -8.68
N VAL A 38 -12.20 9.66 -9.75
CA VAL A 38 -13.17 10.77 -9.86
C VAL A 38 -14.59 10.23 -9.85
N LYS A 39 -14.86 9.18 -10.62
CA LYS A 39 -16.17 8.50 -10.66
C LYS A 39 -16.52 7.87 -9.30
N PHE A 40 -15.56 7.23 -8.64
CA PHE A 40 -15.73 6.67 -7.29
C PHE A 40 -16.12 7.75 -6.28
N CYS A 41 -15.42 8.88 -6.26
CA CYS A 41 -15.74 10.00 -5.38
C CYS A 41 -17.12 10.60 -5.66
N GLY A 42 -17.55 10.61 -6.91
CA GLY A 42 -18.90 11.03 -7.28
C GLY A 42 -20.00 10.12 -6.72
N ARG A 43 -19.74 8.80 -6.68
CA ARG A 43 -20.66 7.81 -6.10
C ARG A 43 -20.59 7.72 -4.57
N ARG A 44 -19.42 8.00 -3.99
CA ARG A 44 -19.10 7.86 -2.56
C ARG A 44 -18.37 9.09 -2.02
N PRO A 45 -19.04 10.26 -1.94
CA PRO A 45 -18.41 11.51 -1.53
C PRO A 45 -17.80 11.44 -0.12
N GLU A 46 -18.42 10.68 0.78
CA GLU A 46 -17.93 10.45 2.14
C GLU A 46 -16.57 9.75 2.17
N ALA A 47 -16.31 8.86 1.21
CA ALA A 47 -15.04 8.15 1.08
C ALA A 47 -13.90 9.03 0.56
N CYS A 48 -14.23 10.18 -0.03
CA CYS A 48 -13.26 11.10 -0.62
C CYS A 48 -13.11 12.42 0.15
N ALA A 49 -13.95 12.67 1.16
CA ALA A 49 -13.91 13.87 1.95
C ALA A 49 -12.51 14.08 2.56
N ILE A 50 -11.82 15.14 2.09
CA ILE A 50 -10.51 15.51 2.60
C ILE A 50 -10.73 16.25 3.91
N ARG A 51 -10.39 15.64 5.03
CA ARG A 51 -10.22 16.39 6.27
C ARG A 51 -8.85 17.05 6.23
N PRO A 52 -8.75 18.37 6.38
CA PRO A 52 -7.48 19.04 6.44
C PRO A 52 -6.79 18.67 7.76
N SER A 53 -5.98 17.63 7.73
CA SER A 53 -4.96 17.40 8.72
C SER A 53 -3.66 17.89 8.10
N GLY A 54 -2.92 18.75 8.81
CA GLY A 54 -1.67 19.31 8.33
C GLY A 54 -0.76 18.26 7.71
N ALA A 55 0.12 18.67 6.82
CA ALA A 55 0.99 17.81 5.99
C ALA A 55 2.05 16.99 6.79
N VAL A 56 1.78 16.67 8.03
CA VAL A 56 2.67 15.87 8.88
C VAL A 56 2.56 14.42 8.42
N ARG A 57 3.68 13.83 8.01
CA ARG A 57 3.76 12.37 7.82
C ARG A 57 3.55 11.72 9.19
N PRO A 58 2.49 10.96 9.41
CA PRO A 58 2.28 10.32 10.70
C PRO A 58 3.38 9.29 10.92
N HIS A 59 4.05 9.37 12.05
CA HIS A 59 4.88 8.28 12.53
C HIS A 59 3.97 7.22 13.11
N LEU A 60 3.92 6.06 12.45
CA LEU A 60 3.16 4.93 12.94
C LEU A 60 3.93 4.25 14.08
N SER A 61 3.27 4.01 15.20
CA SER A 61 3.78 3.18 16.28
C SER A 61 3.91 1.71 15.83
N ALA A 62 4.69 0.91 16.55
CA ALA A 62 4.82 -0.54 16.27
C ALA A 62 3.44 -1.23 16.22
N ARG A 63 2.53 -0.90 17.15
CA ARG A 63 1.17 -1.43 17.17
C ARG A 63 0.36 -1.03 15.93
N GLN A 64 0.51 0.18 15.45
CA GLN A 64 -0.16 0.64 14.22
C GLN A 64 0.40 -0.06 12.97
N TRP A 65 1.71 -0.29 12.92
CA TRP A 65 2.33 -1.09 11.86
C TRP A 65 1.84 -2.53 11.86
N GLU A 66 1.72 -3.15 13.03
CA GLU A 66 1.14 -4.48 13.15
C GLU A 66 -0.30 -4.52 12.63
N LEU A 67 -1.10 -3.49 12.95
CA LEU A 67 -2.46 -3.35 12.45
C LEU A 67 -2.51 -3.24 10.92
N VAL A 68 -1.63 -2.42 10.32
CA VAL A 68 -1.51 -2.30 8.86
C VAL A 68 -1.20 -3.65 8.23
N ASN A 69 -0.24 -4.40 8.78
CA ASN A 69 0.13 -5.72 8.26
C ASN A 69 -1.01 -6.72 8.37
N ARG A 70 -1.76 -6.72 9.48
CA ARG A 70 -2.93 -7.61 9.65
C ARG A 70 -4.05 -7.28 8.66
N VAL A 71 -4.39 -6.01 8.49
CA VAL A 71 -5.39 -5.59 7.49
C VAL A 71 -4.94 -5.96 6.07
N ASN A 72 -3.67 -5.74 5.75
CA ASN A 72 -3.12 -6.12 4.46
C ASN A 72 -3.23 -7.62 4.20
N ALA A 73 -2.83 -8.46 5.15
CA ALA A 73 -2.93 -9.91 5.05
C ALA A 73 -4.39 -10.38 4.94
N TYR A 74 -5.28 -9.80 5.74
CA TYR A 74 -6.70 -10.14 5.74
C TYR A 74 -7.35 -9.85 4.37
N VAL A 75 -7.20 -8.63 3.85
CA VAL A 75 -7.80 -8.25 2.56
C VAL A 75 -7.22 -9.08 1.42
N ASN A 76 -5.91 -9.34 1.43
CA ASN A 76 -5.27 -10.17 0.41
C ASN A 76 -5.75 -11.64 0.43
N ALA A 77 -6.21 -12.15 1.56
CA ALA A 77 -6.75 -13.50 1.68
C ALA A 77 -8.24 -13.57 1.32
N ASP A 78 -8.99 -12.50 1.60
CA ASP A 78 -10.45 -12.46 1.48
C ASP A 78 -10.90 -12.10 0.05
N VAL A 79 -10.19 -11.19 -0.62
CA VAL A 79 -10.51 -10.72 -1.97
C VAL A 79 -9.70 -11.50 -3.01
N ARG A 80 -10.36 -12.01 -4.06
CA ARG A 80 -9.70 -12.68 -5.19
C ARG A 80 -9.39 -11.68 -6.30
N PRO A 81 -8.21 -11.76 -6.93
CA PRO A 81 -7.85 -10.89 -8.05
C PRO A 81 -8.80 -11.07 -9.23
N ALA A 82 -9.28 -9.97 -9.79
CA ALA A 82 -10.01 -9.93 -11.05
C ALA A 82 -10.01 -8.49 -11.57
N SER A 83 -9.98 -8.31 -12.88
CA SER A 83 -10.05 -6.99 -13.49
C SER A 83 -11.47 -6.41 -13.44
N ASP A 84 -11.58 -5.10 -13.57
CA ASP A 84 -12.84 -4.39 -13.68
C ASP A 84 -13.68 -4.88 -14.88
N ASP A 85 -13.04 -5.16 -16.00
CA ASP A 85 -13.71 -5.70 -17.19
C ASP A 85 -14.36 -7.07 -16.90
N GLU A 86 -13.68 -7.94 -16.15
CA GLU A 86 -14.21 -9.25 -15.75
C GLU A 86 -15.34 -9.18 -14.73
N ILE A 87 -15.41 -8.11 -13.93
CA ILE A 87 -16.40 -7.95 -12.87
C ILE A 87 -17.59 -7.13 -13.34
N TYR A 88 -17.31 -6.01 -14.05
CA TYR A 88 -18.29 -4.98 -14.38
C TYR A 88 -18.48 -4.76 -15.88
N GLY A 89 -17.61 -5.31 -16.74
CA GLY A 89 -17.60 -4.99 -18.18
C GLY A 89 -17.15 -3.55 -18.49
N GLU A 90 -16.41 -2.92 -17.58
CA GLU A 90 -15.88 -1.56 -17.70
C GLU A 90 -14.36 -1.59 -17.49
N ALA A 91 -13.59 -0.78 -18.22
CA ALA A 91 -12.13 -0.79 -18.13
C ALA A 91 -11.56 -0.15 -16.84
N GLU A 92 -12.31 0.73 -16.20
CA GLU A 92 -11.88 1.48 -15.01
C GLU A 92 -13.08 1.78 -14.10
N ARG A 93 -13.24 0.99 -13.04
CA ARG A 93 -14.30 1.15 -12.05
C ARG A 93 -13.84 0.90 -10.64
N TRP A 94 -13.35 1.91 -9.99
CA TRP A 94 -12.97 1.85 -8.58
C TRP A 94 -14.19 1.67 -7.67
N ASP A 95 -14.21 0.64 -6.87
CA ASP A 95 -15.25 0.41 -5.85
C ASP A 95 -14.69 -0.38 -4.66
N TYR A 96 -15.52 -0.61 -3.64
CA TYR A 96 -15.17 -1.53 -2.56
C TYR A 96 -15.48 -2.96 -3.01
N PRO A 97 -14.49 -3.85 -3.09
CA PRO A 97 -14.72 -5.22 -3.53
C PRO A 97 -15.56 -6.00 -2.50
N THR A 98 -16.43 -6.87 -2.98
CA THR A 98 -17.17 -7.80 -2.12
C THR A 98 -16.50 -9.16 -2.04
N ALA A 99 -15.98 -9.68 -3.13
CA ALA A 99 -15.27 -10.95 -3.20
C ALA A 99 -14.14 -10.96 -4.24
N ARG A 100 -14.20 -10.07 -5.22
CA ARG A 100 -13.23 -9.95 -6.33
C ARG A 100 -12.95 -8.47 -6.56
N GLY A 101 -11.72 -8.15 -6.96
CA GLY A 101 -11.31 -6.79 -7.28
C GLY A 101 -9.90 -6.74 -7.84
N ASP A 102 -9.51 -5.58 -8.33
CA ASP A 102 -8.15 -5.29 -8.77
C ASP A 102 -7.37 -4.45 -7.75
N CYS A 103 -6.23 -3.88 -8.15
CA CYS A 103 -5.29 -3.28 -7.20
C CYS A 103 -5.86 -2.06 -6.46
N GLU A 104 -6.64 -1.23 -7.11
CA GLU A 104 -7.26 -0.04 -6.50
C GLU A 104 -8.39 -0.41 -5.54
N ASP A 105 -9.17 -1.42 -5.85
CA ASP A 105 -10.23 -1.94 -5.00
C ASP A 105 -9.65 -2.49 -3.69
N TYR A 106 -8.55 -3.26 -3.78
CA TYR A 106 -7.79 -3.69 -2.60
C TYR A 106 -7.31 -2.50 -1.76
N ALA A 107 -6.77 -1.47 -2.41
CA ALA A 107 -6.28 -0.29 -1.72
C ALA A 107 -7.40 0.47 -1.00
N LEU A 108 -8.55 0.65 -1.65
CA LEU A 108 -9.74 1.28 -1.08
C LEU A 108 -10.27 0.52 0.12
N LEU A 109 -10.39 -0.81 0.03
CA LEU A 109 -10.88 -1.64 1.12
C LEU A 109 -9.92 -1.64 2.31
N LYS A 110 -8.60 -1.76 2.08
CA LYS A 110 -7.59 -1.65 3.13
C LYS A 110 -7.65 -0.31 3.83
N GLN A 111 -7.74 0.78 3.08
CA GLN A 111 -7.92 2.13 3.65
C GLN A 111 -9.15 2.21 4.53
N ARG A 112 -10.31 1.73 4.06
CA ARG A 112 -11.56 1.74 4.82
C ARG A 112 -11.44 0.98 6.13
N TYR A 113 -10.86 -0.22 6.12
CA TYR A 113 -10.66 -1.01 7.35
C TYR A 113 -9.73 -0.31 8.33
N LEU A 114 -8.62 0.26 7.87
CA LEU A 114 -7.70 1.01 8.72
C LEU A 114 -8.36 2.23 9.35
N GLU A 115 -9.20 2.95 8.62
CA GLU A 115 -9.97 4.09 9.14
C GLU A 115 -10.98 3.66 10.22
N VAL A 116 -11.71 2.57 9.98
CA VAL A 116 -12.66 1.99 10.97
C VAL A 116 -11.92 1.54 12.23
N LEU A 117 -10.70 1.04 12.10
CA LEU A 117 -9.85 0.61 13.21
C LEU A 117 -9.08 1.76 13.88
N GLY A 118 -9.37 3.02 13.51
CA GLY A 118 -8.89 4.22 14.19
C GLY A 118 -7.59 4.82 13.62
N LEU A 119 -7.07 4.33 12.51
CA LEU A 119 -5.99 5.05 11.83
C LEU A 119 -6.57 6.30 11.15
N PRO A 120 -5.92 7.46 11.31
CA PRO A 120 -6.40 8.67 10.66
C PRO A 120 -6.22 8.56 9.13
N ARG A 121 -7.19 9.03 8.37
CA ARG A 121 -7.14 9.06 6.90
C ARG A 121 -5.88 9.71 6.33
N SER A 122 -5.29 10.65 7.05
CA SER A 122 -4.01 11.28 6.68
C SER A 122 -2.85 10.30 6.62
N ALA A 123 -2.92 9.19 7.38
CA ALA A 123 -1.95 8.10 7.33
C ALA A 123 -2.20 7.14 6.16
N CYS A 124 -3.44 7.05 5.69
CA CYS A 124 -3.91 6.11 4.66
C CYS A 124 -4.24 6.88 3.37
N ARG A 125 -3.24 7.26 2.57
CA ARG A 125 -3.51 7.96 1.31
C ARG A 125 -3.46 6.99 0.14
N ALA A 126 -4.59 6.51 -0.32
CA ALA A 126 -4.72 5.72 -1.57
C ALA A 126 -4.21 6.48 -2.82
N ARG A 127 -4.14 7.81 -2.78
CA ARG A 127 -3.66 8.65 -3.89
C ARG A 127 -2.16 8.54 -4.21
N ARG A 128 -1.35 7.78 -3.44
CA ARG A 128 0.11 7.73 -3.60
C ARG A 128 0.65 6.31 -3.77
N CYS A 129 -0.21 5.33 -3.93
CA CYS A 129 0.19 3.93 -4.06
C CYS A 129 0.04 3.38 -5.49
N CYS A 130 -0.11 4.25 -6.49
CA CYS A 130 0.00 3.89 -7.90
C CYS A 130 1.23 4.55 -8.50
#